data_c08a5378f3863763cbd67daab0f810f4
#
_entry.id   c08a5378f3863763cbd67daab0f810f4
#
_cell.length_a   1.000
_cell.length_b   1.000
_cell.length_c   1.000
_cell.angle_alpha   90.00
_cell.angle_beta   90.00
_cell.angle_gamma   90.00
#
_symmetry.space_group_name_H-M   'P 1'
#
loop_
_entity.id
_entity.type
_entity.pdbx_description
1 polymer ?
#
loop_
_entity_poly.entity_id
_entity_poly.type
_entity_poly.pdbx_seq_one_letter_code
_entity_poly.pdbx_strand_id
1 'polypeptide(L)'
;MVRMAKTTCSPRADRQQALHAARGRILAAGMAALLTLPALPASAANFTPPDGCRLEVTVQNRGCTVSQHYRCSGDAPGDQWVVYFTPDGPRYQSRIDRETRWMESTDLPSGLVDTLEPGAKDDASFSTLLKTGADDFDFWTSSSNGERLHHVGRDELTGEKVDIDGVELELTRFQLTTYNESGDVLIEREGQQFISRAQGRFYGGVERSSDWTGAVENTNDSPVSFSFPGQPGFGSTKPEYDCDLQMVRGGKPDLMRQLMSFKEART
;
A
#
# COMPACT_ATOMS: atom_id res chain seq x y z
N MET A 1 3.83 -4.45 62.68
CA MET A 1 3.82 -5.50 63.72
C MET A 1 3.78 -6.85 63.08
N VAL A 2 4.85 -7.62 63.37
CA VAL A 2 4.94 -9.06 63.61
C VAL A 2 4.87 -9.94 62.36
N ARG A 3 5.86 -10.56 61.97
CA ARG A 3 7.13 -11.33 62.21
C ARG A 3 7.12 -12.56 61.30
N MET A 4 8.12 -12.63 60.55
CA MET A 4 9.07 -13.72 60.23
C MET A 4 8.76 -15.15 60.74
N ALA A 5 8.96 -16.13 59.86
CA ALA A 5 9.74 -17.34 60.21
C ALA A 5 10.37 -17.97 58.97
N LYS A 6 11.69 -17.99 58.99
CA LYS A 6 12.57 -18.87 58.23
C LYS A 6 12.58 -20.24 58.87
N THR A 7 12.69 -21.30 58.08
CA THR A 7 13.35 -22.51 58.55
C THR A 7 14.11 -23.22 57.43
N THR A 8 15.39 -23.24 57.58
CA THR A 8 16.39 -24.05 56.88
C THR A 8 16.44 -25.44 57.52
N CYS A 9 16.72 -26.51 56.76
CA CYS A 9 17.65 -27.55 57.14
C CYS A 9 17.95 -28.50 55.95
N SER A 10 19.24 -28.61 55.68
CA SER A 10 20.01 -29.67 55.00
C SER A 10 20.68 -30.48 56.15
N PRO A 11 21.47 -31.51 55.90
CA PRO A 11 21.63 -32.55 54.87
C PRO A 11 21.74 -33.97 55.50
N ARG A 12 21.88 -35.04 54.75
CA ARG A 12 22.79 -36.14 55.13
C ARG A 12 23.08 -37.12 53.99
N ALA A 13 24.35 -37.36 53.82
CA ALA A 13 24.96 -38.39 53.03
C ALA A 13 24.98 -39.74 53.75
N ASP A 14 25.05 -40.82 53.00
CA ASP A 14 25.89 -42.00 53.21
C ASP A 14 25.80 -42.92 52.01
N ARG A 15 26.85 -43.15 51.31
CA ARG A 15 28.01 -44.07 51.35
C ARG A 15 27.69 -45.54 51.07
N GLN A 16 28.44 -46.02 50.08
CA GLN A 16 29.01 -47.40 49.90
C GLN A 16 28.16 -48.37 49.10
N GLN A 17 28.62 -49.18 48.16
CA GLN A 17 29.99 -49.63 47.79
C GLN A 17 29.91 -50.29 46.40
N ALA A 18 31.02 -50.23 45.73
CA ALA A 18 31.48 -50.90 44.54
C ALA A 18 31.16 -52.38 44.38
N LEU A 19 31.03 -52.83 43.13
CA LEU A 19 31.74 -53.99 42.64
C LEU A 19 31.77 -54.06 41.10
N HIS A 20 32.95 -54.39 40.61
CA HIS A 20 33.41 -54.53 39.25
C HIS A 20 32.60 -55.49 38.37
N ALA A 21 32.45 -55.16 37.08
CA ALA A 21 32.87 -56.13 36.05
C ALA A 21 32.94 -55.39 34.66
N ALA A 22 34.03 -55.78 34.02
CA ALA A 22 34.54 -55.23 32.78
C ALA A 22 33.78 -55.68 31.50
N ARG A 23 34.12 -54.97 30.43
CA ARG A 23 34.14 -55.37 29.01
C ARG A 23 32.90 -55.03 28.16
N GLY A 24 33.20 -54.22 27.16
CA GLY A 24 32.45 -54.13 25.94
C GLY A 24 32.50 -52.74 25.30
N ARG A 25 33.68 -52.33 24.77
CA ARG A 25 33.76 -51.17 23.84
C ARG A 25 33.10 -51.55 22.52
N ILE A 26 31.91 -51.00 22.25
CA ILE A 26 31.38 -50.92 20.90
C ILE A 26 31.33 -49.44 20.62
N LEU A 27 32.27 -48.94 19.82
CA LEU A 27 32.23 -47.63 19.18
C LEU A 27 31.18 -47.71 18.04
N ALA A 28 29.95 -47.30 18.33
CA ALA A 28 28.98 -47.00 17.29
C ALA A 28 29.20 -45.54 16.87
N ALA A 29 30.00 -45.36 15.82
CA ALA A 29 30.10 -44.08 15.12
C ALA A 29 28.73 -43.82 14.41
N GLY A 30 27.87 -43.13 15.12
CA GLY A 30 26.63 -42.62 14.55
C GLY A 30 26.94 -41.43 13.62
N MET A 31 27.03 -41.70 12.32
CA MET A 31 27.14 -40.70 11.28
C MET A 31 25.76 -40.02 11.15
N ALA A 32 25.59 -38.89 11.86
CA ALA A 32 24.41 -38.04 11.70
C ALA A 32 24.50 -37.40 10.30
N ALA A 33 23.84 -38.00 9.32
CA ALA A 33 23.61 -37.38 8.03
C ALA A 33 22.69 -36.17 8.25
N LEU A 34 23.23 -34.95 8.26
CA LEU A 34 22.48 -33.73 8.15
C LEU A 34 21.83 -33.73 6.77
N LEU A 35 20.53 -34.06 6.71
CA LEU A 35 19.67 -33.83 5.57
C LEU A 35 19.50 -32.32 5.44
N THR A 36 20.36 -31.69 4.64
CA THR A 36 20.10 -30.31 4.16
C THR A 36 18.94 -30.39 3.16
N LEU A 37 17.73 -30.17 3.64
CA LEU A 37 16.58 -29.91 2.77
C LEU A 37 16.88 -28.64 1.97
N PRO A 38 16.87 -28.67 0.62
CA PRO A 38 16.96 -27.45 -0.15
C PRO A 38 15.73 -26.60 0.22
N ALA A 39 15.97 -25.37 0.69
CA ALA A 39 14.92 -24.37 0.83
C ALA A 39 14.35 -24.12 -0.58
N LEU A 40 13.14 -24.56 -0.82
CA LEU A 40 12.40 -24.20 -2.03
C LEU A 40 12.30 -22.68 -2.04
N PRO A 41 12.66 -21.99 -3.13
CA PRO A 41 12.42 -20.56 -3.23
C PRO A 41 10.92 -20.34 -3.02
N ALA A 42 10.55 -19.52 -2.05
CA ALA A 42 9.19 -19.05 -1.90
C ALA A 42 8.85 -18.32 -3.21
N SER A 43 8.00 -18.95 -4.03
CA SER A 43 7.47 -18.30 -5.22
C SER A 43 6.76 -17.04 -4.75
N ALA A 44 7.24 -15.87 -5.17
CA ALA A 44 6.51 -14.63 -4.93
C ALA A 44 5.10 -14.83 -5.47
N ALA A 45 4.08 -14.55 -4.65
CA ALA A 45 2.70 -14.65 -5.10
C ALA A 45 2.50 -13.67 -6.24
N ASN A 46 2.02 -14.15 -7.38
CA ASN A 46 1.68 -13.32 -8.51
C ASN A 46 0.22 -12.87 -8.40
N PHE A 47 -0.02 -11.60 -8.69
CA PHE A 47 -1.36 -11.07 -8.82
C PHE A 47 -2.05 -11.67 -10.03
N THR A 48 -3.24 -12.18 -9.82
CA THR A 48 -4.16 -12.60 -10.87
C THR A 48 -5.37 -11.67 -10.82
N PRO A 49 -5.65 -10.91 -11.89
CA PRO A 49 -6.82 -10.04 -11.92
C PRO A 49 -8.10 -10.89 -11.88
N PRO A 50 -9.25 -10.32 -11.51
CA PRO A 50 -10.54 -11.00 -11.54
C PRO A 50 -10.87 -11.57 -12.92
N ASP A 51 -11.80 -12.54 -12.96
CA ASP A 51 -12.26 -13.13 -14.21
C ASP A 51 -12.80 -12.06 -15.17
N GLY A 52 -12.45 -12.18 -16.44
CA GLY A 52 -12.79 -11.21 -17.47
C GLY A 52 -11.89 -9.96 -17.49
N CYS A 53 -10.92 -9.87 -16.58
CA CYS A 53 -9.96 -8.79 -16.53
C CYS A 53 -8.58 -9.23 -17.01
N ARG A 54 -7.78 -8.26 -17.49
CA ARG A 54 -6.43 -8.46 -17.99
C ARG A 54 -5.47 -7.50 -17.31
N LEU A 55 -4.44 -8.05 -16.66
CA LEU A 55 -3.32 -7.27 -16.15
C LEU A 55 -2.56 -6.63 -17.32
N GLU A 56 -2.25 -5.35 -17.24
CA GLU A 56 -1.57 -4.58 -18.28
C GLU A 56 -0.16 -4.20 -17.88
N VAL A 57 0.05 -3.78 -16.64
CA VAL A 57 1.35 -3.36 -16.14
C VAL A 57 1.43 -3.53 -14.62
N THR A 58 2.59 -3.94 -14.15
CA THR A 58 3.01 -3.93 -12.75
C THR A 58 3.99 -2.78 -12.57
N VAL A 59 3.80 -1.95 -11.56
CA VAL A 59 4.67 -0.81 -11.28
C VAL A 59 5.20 -0.93 -9.87
N GLN A 60 6.52 -0.95 -9.74
CA GLN A 60 7.19 -0.81 -8.46
C GLN A 60 7.28 0.69 -8.12
N ASN A 61 6.82 1.06 -6.95
CA ASN A 61 6.83 2.43 -6.50
C ASN A 61 7.78 2.61 -5.32
N ARG A 62 8.19 3.85 -5.09
CA ARG A 62 8.77 4.22 -3.81
C ARG A 62 7.74 4.05 -2.69
N GLY A 63 8.16 4.24 -1.43
CA GLY A 63 7.25 4.08 -0.30
C GLY A 63 6.85 2.63 -0.01
N CYS A 64 7.64 1.65 -0.53
CA CYS A 64 7.43 0.23 -0.32
C CYS A 64 6.05 -0.26 -0.79
N THR A 65 5.66 0.10 -2.00
CA THR A 65 4.42 -0.35 -2.64
C THR A 65 4.68 -0.88 -4.05
N VAL A 66 3.82 -1.80 -4.48
CA VAL A 66 3.74 -2.24 -5.87
C VAL A 66 2.29 -2.18 -6.33
N SER A 67 2.05 -1.65 -7.51
CA SER A 67 0.71 -1.51 -8.08
C SER A 67 0.50 -2.38 -9.30
N GLN A 68 -0.69 -2.99 -9.36
CA GLN A 68 -1.14 -3.87 -10.43
C GLN A 68 -2.25 -3.16 -11.20
N HIS A 69 -2.00 -2.78 -12.43
CA HIS A 69 -2.95 -2.04 -13.26
C HIS A 69 -3.60 -2.98 -14.28
N TYR A 70 -4.91 -3.04 -14.28
CA TYR A 70 -5.67 -3.97 -15.12
C TYR A 70 -6.95 -3.35 -15.66
N ARG A 71 -7.53 -3.98 -16.69
CA ARG A 71 -8.81 -3.60 -17.31
C ARG A 71 -9.71 -4.82 -17.39
N CYS A 72 -11.02 -4.58 -17.26
CA CYS A 72 -12.03 -5.61 -17.32
C CYS A 72 -12.94 -5.42 -18.55
N SER A 73 -13.26 -6.52 -19.22
CA SER A 73 -14.09 -6.50 -20.43
C SER A 73 -15.56 -6.14 -20.16
N GLY A 74 -16.01 -6.25 -18.91
CA GLY A 74 -17.36 -5.88 -18.48
C GLY A 74 -17.55 -4.42 -18.13
N ASP A 75 -16.45 -3.64 -18.03
CA ASP A 75 -16.51 -2.23 -17.67
C ASP A 75 -16.77 -1.33 -18.86
N ALA A 76 -17.03 -0.05 -18.60
CA ALA A 76 -17.15 0.94 -19.65
C ALA A 76 -15.82 1.11 -20.40
N PRO A 77 -15.87 1.41 -21.72
CA PRO A 77 -14.65 1.63 -22.49
C PRO A 77 -13.81 2.77 -21.92
N GLY A 78 -12.59 2.44 -21.52
CA GLY A 78 -11.63 3.38 -20.93
C GLY A 78 -11.45 3.21 -19.44
N ASP A 79 -12.35 2.53 -18.74
CA ASP A 79 -12.18 2.23 -17.32
C ASP A 79 -10.91 1.42 -17.04
N GLN A 80 -10.30 1.73 -15.91
CA GLN A 80 -9.04 1.14 -15.47
C GLN A 80 -9.08 0.89 -13.97
N TRP A 81 -8.53 -0.23 -13.56
CA TRP A 81 -8.37 -0.62 -12.17
C TRP A 81 -6.91 -0.60 -11.77
N VAL A 82 -6.69 -0.37 -10.49
CA VAL A 82 -5.40 -0.57 -9.83
C VAL A 82 -5.59 -1.21 -8.47
N VAL A 83 -4.69 -2.13 -8.11
CA VAL A 83 -4.55 -2.64 -6.73
C VAL A 83 -3.13 -2.35 -6.27
N TYR A 84 -3.00 -1.74 -5.10
CA TYR A 84 -1.73 -1.50 -4.43
C TYR A 84 -1.48 -2.57 -3.37
N PHE A 85 -0.24 -3.06 -3.36
CA PHE A 85 0.26 -4.00 -2.37
C PHE A 85 1.35 -3.35 -1.54
N THR A 86 1.32 -3.62 -0.25
CA THR A 86 2.39 -3.37 0.72
C THR A 86 3.05 -4.71 1.09
N PRO A 87 4.09 -4.73 1.92
CA PRO A 87 4.64 -5.99 2.47
C PRO A 87 3.59 -6.84 3.20
N ASP A 88 2.53 -6.22 3.74
CA ASP A 88 1.47 -6.89 4.48
C ASP A 88 0.36 -7.45 3.56
N GLY A 89 0.45 -7.20 2.25
CA GLY A 89 -0.52 -7.67 1.25
C GLY A 89 -1.29 -6.56 0.56
N PRO A 90 -2.45 -6.87 -0.07
CA PRO A 90 -3.25 -5.90 -0.80
C PRO A 90 -3.83 -4.86 0.17
N ARG A 91 -3.67 -3.59 -0.18
CA ARG A 91 -3.98 -2.47 0.69
C ARG A 91 -5.13 -1.62 0.18
N TYR A 92 -5.10 -1.27 -1.08
CA TYR A 92 -6.04 -0.33 -1.68
C TYR A 92 -6.34 -0.73 -3.11
N GLN A 93 -7.58 -0.57 -3.53
CA GLN A 93 -8.02 -0.79 -4.90
C GLN A 93 -8.81 0.41 -5.37
N SER A 94 -8.66 0.81 -6.63
CA SER A 94 -9.53 1.85 -7.20
C SER A 94 -9.81 1.62 -8.67
N ARG A 95 -10.92 2.22 -9.12
CA ARG A 95 -11.33 2.30 -10.51
C ARG A 95 -11.42 3.75 -10.93
N ILE A 96 -10.81 4.05 -12.05
CA ILE A 96 -10.96 5.33 -12.74
C ILE A 96 -11.64 5.09 -14.09
N ASP A 97 -12.29 6.10 -14.61
CA ASP A 97 -12.80 6.08 -15.99
C ASP A 97 -11.76 6.65 -16.98
N ARG A 98 -12.18 6.83 -18.23
CA ARG A 98 -11.34 7.39 -19.31
C ARG A 98 -10.86 8.82 -19.06
N GLU A 99 -11.57 9.59 -18.23
CA GLU A 99 -11.23 10.95 -17.83
C GLU A 99 -10.47 10.98 -16.48
N THR A 100 -10.08 9.79 -15.97
CA THR A 100 -9.39 9.58 -14.70
C THR A 100 -10.18 9.99 -13.45
N ARG A 101 -11.52 10.12 -13.55
CA ARG A 101 -12.38 10.36 -12.39
C ARG A 101 -12.33 9.18 -11.42
N TRP A 102 -12.40 9.46 -10.14
CA TRP A 102 -12.35 8.44 -9.08
C TRP A 102 -13.71 7.73 -8.95
N MET A 103 -13.98 6.79 -9.83
CA MET A 103 -15.28 6.13 -9.90
C MET A 103 -15.59 5.32 -8.65
N GLU A 104 -14.60 4.61 -8.13
CA GLU A 104 -14.72 3.76 -6.96
C GLU A 104 -13.35 3.54 -6.33
N SER A 105 -13.29 3.48 -5.00
CA SER A 105 -12.10 3.05 -4.29
C SER A 105 -12.46 2.22 -3.07
N THR A 106 -11.59 1.28 -2.71
CA THR A 106 -11.78 0.38 -1.58
C THR A 106 -10.50 0.31 -0.75
N ASP A 107 -10.60 0.64 0.53
CA ASP A 107 -9.61 0.24 1.52
C ASP A 107 -9.81 -1.24 1.81
N LEU A 108 -8.93 -2.09 1.33
CA LEU A 108 -9.11 -3.54 1.36
C LEU A 108 -9.09 -4.13 2.77
N PRO A 109 -8.26 -3.65 3.72
CA PRO A 109 -8.29 -4.12 5.09
C PRO A 109 -9.58 -3.82 5.86
N SER A 110 -10.18 -2.66 5.67
CA SER A 110 -11.42 -2.27 6.35
C SER A 110 -12.68 -2.64 5.57
N GLY A 111 -12.54 -2.82 4.25
CA GLY A 111 -13.67 -3.00 3.34
C GLY A 111 -14.48 -1.71 3.10
N LEU A 112 -13.95 -0.54 3.50
CA LEU A 112 -14.61 0.74 3.22
C LEU A 112 -14.55 1.03 1.72
N VAL A 113 -15.69 1.34 1.14
CA VAL A 113 -15.84 1.68 -0.29
C VAL A 113 -16.30 3.12 -0.41
N ASP A 114 -15.57 3.89 -1.23
CA ASP A 114 -15.96 5.23 -1.66
C ASP A 114 -16.38 5.19 -3.12
N THR A 115 -17.46 5.89 -3.46
CA THR A 115 -18.00 5.94 -4.81
C THR A 115 -18.24 7.38 -5.23
N LEU A 116 -17.88 7.74 -6.46
CA LEU A 116 -18.16 9.06 -7.04
C LEU A 116 -19.67 9.31 -7.08
N GLU A 117 -20.10 10.47 -6.57
CA GLU A 117 -21.48 10.91 -6.70
C GLU A 117 -21.72 11.52 -8.09
N PRO A 118 -22.89 11.30 -8.68
CA PRO A 118 -23.23 11.94 -9.95
C PRO A 118 -23.51 13.44 -9.76
N GLY A 119 -23.25 14.22 -10.80
CA GLY A 119 -23.63 15.64 -10.83
C GLY A 119 -22.62 16.53 -10.11
N ALA A 120 -21.34 16.25 -10.28
CA ALA A 120 -20.27 17.13 -9.83
C ALA A 120 -20.49 18.56 -10.34
N LYS A 121 -20.05 19.54 -9.57
CA LYS A 121 -20.01 20.92 -10.01
C LYS A 121 -18.96 21.13 -11.11
N ASP A 122 -17.87 20.40 -11.00
CA ASP A 122 -16.79 20.32 -11.99
C ASP A 122 -16.16 18.92 -11.91
N ASP A 123 -16.37 18.12 -12.95
CA ASP A 123 -15.79 16.77 -13.02
C ASP A 123 -14.30 16.86 -13.40
N ALA A 124 -13.46 16.07 -12.75
CA ALA A 124 -12.07 15.89 -13.19
C ALA A 124 -12.03 15.43 -14.65
N SER A 125 -11.14 16.02 -15.45
CA SER A 125 -11.05 15.79 -16.88
C SER A 125 -9.61 15.70 -17.38
N PHE A 126 -9.14 14.47 -17.56
CA PHE A 126 -7.82 14.20 -18.13
C PHE A 126 -7.64 14.82 -19.51
N SER A 127 -8.68 14.79 -20.34
CA SER A 127 -8.65 15.40 -21.68
C SER A 127 -8.52 16.93 -21.60
N THR A 128 -9.12 17.60 -20.62
CA THR A 128 -8.94 19.02 -20.36
C THR A 128 -7.51 19.32 -19.93
N LEU A 129 -6.99 18.58 -18.96
CA LEU A 129 -5.60 18.71 -18.52
C LEU A 129 -4.62 18.59 -19.69
N LEU A 130 -4.79 17.58 -20.54
CA LEU A 130 -3.91 17.36 -21.70
C LEU A 130 -4.00 18.46 -22.76
N LYS A 131 -5.16 19.08 -22.91
CA LYS A 131 -5.46 20.12 -23.93
C LYS A 131 -5.04 21.51 -23.48
N THR A 132 -5.30 21.85 -22.21
CA THR A 132 -5.15 23.22 -21.70
C THR A 132 -3.94 23.39 -20.81
N GLY A 133 -3.36 22.29 -20.30
CA GLY A 133 -2.29 22.28 -19.34
C GLY A 133 -2.74 22.33 -17.88
N ALA A 134 -4.04 22.48 -17.63
CA ALA A 134 -4.60 22.48 -16.28
C ALA A 134 -6.04 21.95 -16.28
N ASP A 135 -6.47 21.42 -15.12
CA ASP A 135 -7.82 20.93 -14.88
C ASP A 135 -8.22 21.24 -13.44
N ASP A 136 -9.34 21.93 -13.26
CA ASP A 136 -9.96 22.14 -11.94
C ASP A 136 -11.02 21.08 -11.72
N PHE A 137 -11.26 20.71 -10.46
CA PHE A 137 -12.32 19.76 -10.15
C PHE A 137 -13.01 20.07 -8.81
N ASP A 138 -14.30 19.77 -8.74
CA ASP A 138 -15.16 20.00 -7.58
C ASP A 138 -16.27 18.94 -7.58
N PHE A 139 -16.06 17.85 -6.80
CA PHE A 139 -16.94 16.70 -6.78
C PHE A 139 -17.12 16.08 -5.41
N TRP A 140 -18.08 15.19 -5.28
CA TRP A 140 -18.39 14.47 -4.04
C TRP A 140 -18.19 12.98 -4.20
N THR A 141 -17.80 12.33 -3.08
CA THR A 141 -17.85 10.89 -2.94
C THR A 141 -18.71 10.50 -1.74
N SER A 142 -19.35 9.33 -1.84
CA SER A 142 -20.10 8.70 -0.75
C SER A 142 -19.42 7.43 -0.31
N SER A 143 -19.19 7.31 0.98
CA SER A 143 -18.58 6.13 1.60
C SER A 143 -19.61 5.13 2.07
N SER A 144 -19.29 3.84 2.02
CA SER A 144 -20.18 2.75 2.46
C SER A 144 -20.56 2.79 3.95
N ASN A 145 -19.85 3.58 4.77
CA ASN A 145 -20.18 3.87 6.16
C ASN A 145 -21.17 5.02 6.34
N GLY A 146 -21.62 5.65 5.22
CA GLY A 146 -22.56 6.77 5.20
C GLY A 146 -21.91 8.15 5.32
N GLU A 147 -20.60 8.25 5.25
CA GLU A 147 -19.88 9.52 5.16
C GLU A 147 -19.91 10.06 3.75
N ARG A 148 -19.96 11.39 3.61
CA ARG A 148 -19.82 12.09 2.33
C ARG A 148 -18.65 13.04 2.38
N LEU A 149 -17.81 13.00 1.36
CA LEU A 149 -16.61 13.81 1.26
C LEU A 149 -16.69 14.71 0.03
N HIS A 150 -16.33 15.96 0.20
CA HIS A 150 -16.27 16.96 -0.85
C HIS A 150 -14.82 17.22 -1.24
N HIS A 151 -14.49 17.07 -2.49
CA HIS A 151 -13.15 17.20 -3.04
C HIS A 151 -13.09 18.39 -3.98
N VAL A 152 -12.18 19.33 -3.69
CA VAL A 152 -11.92 20.48 -4.55
C VAL A 152 -10.42 20.56 -4.80
N GLY A 153 -10.05 20.67 -6.05
CA GLY A 153 -8.63 20.69 -6.38
C GLY A 153 -8.33 21.12 -7.80
N ARG A 154 -7.05 20.99 -8.15
CA ARG A 154 -6.49 21.36 -9.44
C ARG A 154 -5.27 20.54 -9.76
N ASP A 155 -5.19 20.09 -11.00
CA ASP A 155 -4.00 19.52 -11.61
C ASP A 155 -3.42 20.45 -12.66
N GLU A 156 -2.08 20.55 -12.74
CA GLU A 156 -1.38 21.36 -13.73
C GLU A 156 -0.19 20.60 -14.31
N LEU A 157 -0.04 20.60 -15.65
CA LEU A 157 1.18 20.13 -16.30
C LEU A 157 2.32 21.10 -16.02
N THR A 158 3.48 20.60 -15.60
CA THR A 158 4.67 21.43 -15.40
C THR A 158 5.41 21.70 -16.70
N GLY A 159 5.12 20.92 -17.75
CA GLY A 159 5.88 20.91 -19.00
C GLY A 159 7.13 20.03 -18.96
N GLU A 160 7.47 19.48 -17.79
CA GLU A 160 8.61 18.58 -17.64
C GLU A 160 8.21 17.16 -18.04
N LYS A 161 9.16 16.49 -18.73
CA LYS A 161 9.05 15.08 -19.12
C LYS A 161 10.19 14.30 -18.51
N VAL A 162 9.90 13.08 -18.10
CA VAL A 162 10.89 12.14 -17.59
C VAL A 162 10.68 10.78 -18.22
N ASP A 163 11.76 10.04 -18.39
CA ASP A 163 11.71 8.62 -18.73
C ASP A 163 12.03 7.83 -17.46
N ILE A 164 11.12 6.95 -17.07
CA ILE A 164 11.32 6.04 -15.95
C ILE A 164 11.18 4.61 -16.51
N ASP A 165 12.28 3.89 -16.50
CA ASP A 165 12.35 2.50 -16.95
C ASP A 165 11.79 2.29 -18.39
N GLY A 166 12.08 3.24 -19.28
CA GLY A 166 11.63 3.23 -20.68
C GLY A 166 10.18 3.69 -20.89
N VAL A 167 9.53 4.22 -19.86
CA VAL A 167 8.18 4.80 -19.95
C VAL A 167 8.26 6.32 -19.87
N GLU A 168 7.86 7.01 -20.97
CA GLU A 168 7.75 8.47 -20.97
C GLU A 168 6.56 8.90 -20.10
N LEU A 169 6.84 9.79 -19.15
CA LEU A 169 5.88 10.40 -18.25
C LEU A 169 6.01 11.92 -18.29
N GLU A 170 4.92 12.63 -18.00
CA GLU A 170 4.92 14.07 -17.79
C GLU A 170 4.65 14.39 -16.33
N LEU A 171 5.33 15.38 -15.78
CA LEU A 171 5.12 15.85 -14.42
C LEU A 171 3.90 16.76 -14.33
N THR A 172 3.10 16.55 -13.28
CA THR A 172 2.04 17.46 -12.86
C THR A 172 2.35 18.04 -11.49
N ARG A 173 1.73 19.18 -11.18
CA ARG A 173 1.50 19.64 -9.80
C ARG A 173 0.03 19.49 -9.50
N PHE A 174 -0.27 19.19 -8.25
CA PHE A 174 -1.65 19.13 -7.81
C PHE A 174 -1.84 19.83 -6.47
N GLN A 175 -3.06 20.29 -6.25
CA GLN A 175 -3.59 20.72 -4.97
C GLN A 175 -4.97 20.10 -4.80
N LEU A 176 -5.26 19.59 -3.61
CA LEU A 176 -6.52 18.94 -3.30
C LEU A 176 -6.90 19.23 -1.85
N THR A 177 -8.08 19.78 -1.63
CA THR A 177 -8.68 19.90 -0.31
C THR A 177 -9.90 19.00 -0.23
N THR A 178 -9.96 18.18 0.82
CA THR A 178 -11.12 17.34 1.13
C THR A 178 -11.82 17.90 2.36
N TYR A 179 -13.14 18.06 2.23
CA TYR A 179 -14.03 18.57 3.28
C TYR A 179 -15.01 17.47 3.70
N ASN A 180 -15.49 17.57 4.94
CA ASN A 180 -16.67 16.81 5.35
C ASN A 180 -17.97 17.44 4.80
N GLU A 181 -19.12 16.81 5.04
CA GLU A 181 -20.42 17.30 4.59
C GLU A 181 -20.80 18.66 5.21
N SER A 182 -20.25 19.02 6.39
CA SER A 182 -20.46 20.31 7.03
C SER A 182 -19.59 21.44 6.46
N GLY A 183 -18.66 21.11 5.57
CA GLY A 183 -17.71 22.06 4.97
C GLY A 183 -16.44 22.29 5.78
N ASP A 184 -16.19 21.49 6.85
CA ASP A 184 -14.92 21.55 7.59
C ASP A 184 -13.82 20.86 6.77
N VAL A 185 -12.63 21.47 6.70
CA VAL A 185 -11.46 20.87 6.08
C VAL A 185 -11.04 19.64 6.86
N LEU A 186 -10.92 18.51 6.18
CA LEU A 186 -10.40 17.26 6.74
C LEU A 186 -8.92 17.10 6.43
N ILE A 187 -8.52 17.39 5.19
CA ILE A 187 -7.16 17.24 4.75
C ILE A 187 -6.88 18.14 3.54
N GLU A 188 -5.71 18.73 3.53
CA GLU A 188 -5.14 19.45 2.38
C GLU A 188 -3.94 18.67 1.88
N ARG A 189 -3.83 18.53 0.56
CA ARG A 189 -2.75 17.82 -0.13
C ARG A 189 -2.20 18.67 -1.25
N GLU A 190 -0.90 18.64 -1.40
CA GLU A 190 -0.21 19.28 -2.50
C GLU A 190 1.02 18.45 -2.88
N GLY A 191 1.42 18.54 -4.13
CA GLY A 191 2.60 17.80 -4.55
C GLY A 191 2.78 17.71 -6.04
N GLN A 192 3.47 16.65 -6.44
CA GLN A 192 3.72 16.31 -7.83
C GLN A 192 3.29 14.87 -8.08
N GLN A 193 2.75 14.63 -9.26
CA GLN A 193 2.40 13.30 -9.76
C GLN A 193 2.94 13.15 -11.17
N PHE A 194 2.82 11.96 -11.71
CA PHE A 194 3.20 11.68 -13.09
C PHE A 194 1.96 11.29 -13.88
N ILE A 195 1.89 11.68 -15.16
CA ILE A 195 0.90 11.16 -16.08
C ILE A 195 1.55 10.40 -17.24
N SER A 196 0.90 9.35 -17.70
CA SER A 196 1.20 8.70 -18.95
C SER A 196 0.09 8.98 -19.96
N ARG A 197 0.40 9.73 -21.03
CA ARG A 197 -0.56 9.94 -22.15
C ARG A 197 -0.89 8.64 -22.85
N ALA A 198 0.10 7.75 -22.99
CA ALA A 198 -0.08 6.48 -23.69
C ALA A 198 -1.01 5.53 -22.93
N GLN A 199 -0.98 5.56 -21.59
CA GLN A 199 -1.79 4.68 -20.74
C GLN A 199 -3.07 5.37 -20.24
N GLY A 200 -3.18 6.70 -20.37
CA GLY A 200 -4.34 7.49 -19.96
C GLY A 200 -4.57 7.45 -18.46
N ARG A 201 -3.53 7.70 -17.64
CA ARG A 201 -3.62 7.64 -16.18
C ARG A 201 -2.55 8.48 -15.48
N PHE A 202 -2.82 8.70 -14.21
CA PHE A 202 -1.84 9.21 -13.25
C PHE A 202 -1.08 8.06 -12.57
N TYR A 203 0.14 8.38 -12.16
CA TYR A 203 0.97 7.63 -11.23
C TYR A 203 1.32 8.50 -10.04
N GLY A 204 1.53 7.88 -8.88
CA GLY A 204 1.94 8.58 -7.67
C GLY A 204 3.22 9.39 -7.84
N GLY A 205 3.46 10.27 -6.90
CA GLY A 205 4.64 11.12 -6.88
C GLY A 205 5.00 11.51 -5.46
N VAL A 206 5.48 12.74 -5.27
CA VAL A 206 5.74 13.31 -3.95
C VAL A 206 4.54 14.10 -3.49
N GLU A 207 4.12 13.88 -2.25
CA GLU A 207 2.97 14.55 -1.66
C GLU A 207 3.32 15.06 -0.26
N ARG A 208 2.83 16.24 0.05
CA ARG A 208 2.72 16.77 1.39
C ARG A 208 1.24 16.89 1.73
N SER A 209 0.82 16.26 2.81
CA SER A 209 -0.53 16.40 3.34
C SER A 209 -0.54 17.03 4.72
N SER A 210 -1.62 17.73 5.04
CA SER A 210 -1.88 18.32 6.35
C SER A 210 -3.31 18.03 6.74
N ASP A 211 -3.53 17.35 7.85
CA ASP A 211 -4.88 17.05 8.33
C ASP A 211 -5.45 18.18 9.21
N TRP A 212 -6.72 18.05 9.59
CA TRP A 212 -7.44 19.02 10.44
C TRP A 212 -6.82 19.21 11.82
N THR A 213 -5.95 18.30 12.30
CA THR A 213 -5.22 18.45 13.58
C THR A 213 -3.94 19.26 13.40
N GLY A 214 -3.55 19.55 12.15
CA GLY A 214 -2.28 20.17 11.79
C GLY A 214 -1.13 19.16 11.69
N ALA A 215 -1.41 17.85 11.76
CA ALA A 215 -0.39 16.84 11.51
C ALA A 215 0.00 16.84 10.04
N VAL A 216 1.30 16.85 9.78
CA VAL A 216 1.86 16.91 8.44
C VAL A 216 2.54 15.60 8.09
N GLU A 217 2.23 15.08 6.92
CA GLU A 217 2.89 13.91 6.34
C GLU A 217 3.53 14.25 4.99
N ASN A 218 4.69 13.64 4.72
CA ASN A 218 5.33 13.70 3.42
C ASN A 218 5.52 12.28 2.92
N THR A 219 5.02 11.99 1.73
CA THR A 219 5.12 10.68 1.08
C THR A 219 5.83 10.79 -0.26
N ASN A 220 6.32 9.67 -0.74
CA ASN A 220 6.86 9.55 -2.08
C ASN A 220 6.46 8.18 -2.64
N ASP A 221 5.50 8.19 -3.54
CA ASP A 221 4.96 7.01 -4.22
C ASP A 221 5.30 7.03 -5.72
N SER A 222 6.39 7.73 -6.08
CA SER A 222 6.85 7.81 -7.47
C SER A 222 7.16 6.43 -8.03
N PRO A 223 6.81 6.16 -9.30
CA PRO A 223 7.18 4.93 -9.97
C PRO A 223 8.70 4.81 -10.11
N VAL A 224 9.22 3.59 -9.97
CA VAL A 224 10.65 3.27 -10.11
C VAL A 224 10.88 2.33 -11.29
N SER A 225 10.03 1.33 -11.46
CA SER A 225 10.14 0.41 -12.60
C SER A 225 8.77 -0.07 -13.06
N PHE A 226 8.71 -0.42 -14.33
CA PHE A 226 7.52 -0.89 -15.02
C PHE A 226 7.77 -2.29 -15.60
N SER A 227 6.88 -3.23 -15.33
CA SER A 227 6.93 -4.57 -15.92
C SER A 227 5.67 -4.83 -16.72
N PHE A 228 5.84 -5.09 -18.02
CA PHE A 228 4.76 -5.41 -18.95
C PHE A 228 4.64 -6.94 -19.14
N PRO A 229 3.56 -7.44 -19.79
CA PRO A 229 3.40 -8.87 -20.04
C PRO A 229 4.63 -9.53 -20.63
N GLY A 230 5.11 -10.60 -20.00
CA GLY A 230 6.30 -11.35 -20.41
C GLY A 230 7.63 -10.82 -19.85
N GLN A 231 7.63 -9.69 -19.16
CA GLN A 231 8.84 -9.15 -18.53
C GLN A 231 9.01 -9.69 -17.08
N PRO A 232 10.25 -9.76 -16.57
CA PRO A 232 10.50 -10.05 -15.16
C PRO A 232 9.75 -9.06 -14.25
N GLY A 233 9.21 -9.56 -13.13
CA GLY A 233 8.47 -8.74 -12.18
C GLY A 233 6.99 -8.51 -12.54
N PHE A 234 6.55 -8.85 -13.75
CA PHE A 234 5.15 -8.74 -14.12
C PHE A 234 4.26 -9.62 -13.24
N GLY A 235 3.26 -9.00 -12.61
CA GLY A 235 2.37 -9.64 -11.64
C GLY A 235 2.93 -9.78 -10.22
N SER A 236 4.20 -9.42 -9.97
CA SER A 236 4.79 -9.48 -8.61
C SER A 236 4.01 -8.62 -7.64
N THR A 237 3.61 -9.21 -6.49
CA THR A 237 2.94 -8.50 -5.40
C THR A 237 3.90 -8.06 -4.30
N LYS A 238 5.21 -8.28 -4.49
CA LYS A 238 6.23 -7.93 -3.50
C LYS A 238 6.82 -6.55 -3.82
N PRO A 239 6.67 -5.56 -2.93
CA PRO A 239 7.37 -4.30 -3.04
C PRO A 239 8.89 -4.47 -2.91
N GLU A 240 9.66 -3.65 -3.62
CA GLU A 240 11.12 -3.77 -3.68
C GLU A 240 11.87 -2.50 -3.26
N TYR A 241 11.20 -1.33 -3.28
CA TYR A 241 11.88 -0.05 -3.06
C TYR A 241 11.45 0.64 -1.78
N ASP A 242 12.43 1.20 -1.05
CA ASP A 242 12.29 1.98 0.19
C ASP A 242 11.63 1.21 1.36
N CYS A 243 11.60 -0.12 1.33
CA CYS A 243 10.94 -0.94 2.35
C CYS A 243 11.64 -0.85 3.72
N ASP A 244 12.96 -0.66 3.75
CA ASP A 244 13.71 -0.52 5.00
C ASP A 244 13.35 0.76 5.77
N LEU A 245 12.93 1.81 5.05
CA LEU A 245 12.54 3.09 5.65
C LEU A 245 11.23 2.98 6.43
N GLN A 246 10.34 2.07 6.05
CA GLN A 246 9.08 1.83 6.76
C GLN A 246 9.26 1.05 8.06
N MET A 247 10.21 0.13 8.11
CA MET A 247 10.53 -0.62 9.34
C MET A 247 11.06 0.28 10.46
N VAL A 248 11.72 1.40 10.11
CA VAL A 248 12.27 2.36 11.10
C VAL A 248 11.21 3.33 11.61
N ARG A 249 10.15 3.58 10.85
CA ARG A 249 9.13 4.59 11.19
C ARG A 249 7.96 4.07 12.03
N GLY A 250 7.91 2.76 12.34
CA GLY A 250 6.80 2.12 13.06
C GLY A 250 5.46 2.49 12.40
N GLY A 251 4.73 1.54 11.87
CA GLY A 251 3.56 1.67 11.01
C GLY A 251 2.85 3.01 11.09
N LYS A 252 2.98 3.82 10.06
CA LYS A 252 2.26 5.08 9.95
C LYS A 252 0.76 4.81 9.94
N PRO A 253 -0.05 5.63 10.60
CA PRO A 253 -1.49 5.59 10.36
C PRO A 253 -1.71 5.90 8.88
N ASP A 254 -2.35 4.98 8.20
CA ASP A 254 -2.78 5.18 6.84
C ASP A 254 -3.79 6.34 6.77
N LEU A 255 -3.75 7.10 5.70
CA LEU A 255 -4.64 8.22 5.44
C LEU A 255 -6.12 7.86 5.59
N MET A 256 -6.51 6.65 5.12
CA MET A 256 -7.87 6.13 5.31
C MET A 256 -8.16 5.82 6.79
N ARG A 257 -7.18 5.40 7.59
CA ARG A 257 -7.30 5.30 9.04
C ARG A 257 -7.44 6.67 9.70
N GLN A 258 -6.76 7.68 9.18
CA GLN A 258 -6.92 9.04 9.67
C GLN A 258 -8.34 9.52 9.40
N LEU A 259 -8.89 9.34 8.21
CA LEU A 259 -10.29 9.67 7.90
C LEU A 259 -11.29 8.88 8.76
N MET A 260 -11.03 7.62 9.10
CA MET A 260 -11.89 6.82 9.99
C MET A 260 -11.78 7.22 11.47
N SER A 261 -10.63 7.67 11.95
CA SER A 261 -10.46 8.14 13.35
C SER A 261 -11.25 9.42 13.67
N PHE A 262 -11.68 10.17 12.65
CA PHE A 262 -12.55 11.34 12.81
C PHE A 262 -13.90 10.98 13.44
N LYS A 263 -14.41 9.78 13.17
CA LYS A 263 -15.72 9.35 13.67
C LYS A 263 -15.69 8.99 15.16
N GLU A 264 -14.58 8.41 15.65
CA GLU A 264 -14.46 8.02 17.06
C GLU A 264 -14.20 9.20 18.01
N ALA A 265 -13.60 10.27 17.52
CA ALA A 265 -13.28 11.44 18.33
C ALA A 265 -14.48 12.39 18.57
N ARG A 266 -15.62 12.17 17.90
CA ARG A 266 -16.83 13.01 17.99
C ARG A 266 -18.04 12.32 18.63
N THR A 267 -17.92 11.07 19.10
CA THR A 267 -18.92 10.38 19.93
C THR A 267 -18.53 10.41 21.40
#